data_dbad189092b70796c5c5ae05bfd215ce
#
_entry.id   dbad189092b70796c5c5ae05bfd215ce
#
_cell.length_a   1.000
_cell.length_b   1.000
_cell.length_c   1.000
_cell.angle_alpha   90.00
_cell.angle_beta   90.00
_cell.angle_gamma   90.00
#
_symmetry.space_group_name_H-M   'P 1'
#
loop_
_entity.id
_entity.type
_entity.pdbx_description
1 polymer ?
#
loop_
_entity_poly.entity_id
_entity_poly.type
_entity_poly.pdbx_seq_one_letter_code
_entity_poly.pdbx_strand_id
1 'polypeptide(L)'
;MNSFSRYAKYSIVLVSIFLVMSYSVALAGDTLTVTSWGGAYSKSQIEAYQKPYAAKTGITINAEDYNGGLAEIRSQVQTGNVSWDVVDVEKNDLLAGCDDGLFEILDLNTFPAAPDGTPAIEDFLPGGLHECGAGTIVWSTAIAFDKTKFPGEKPSKLADFFDLKKFPGVRSLKKTPKINLEFALMADGVPREKVYEVLSTEEGVQRAFAKLDTIKDSLIWWEAAAQAPQMLADGEAVMVSAYNGRIFNAQLAEKKPFEIIWDGQICEMDFYVILKGTKNLKVAKDYVRFATDTQRGADQASWISYGPARKSSVPLISTYHGTDIQMGPHMPTAAENFKTALLKDPEWWADNQDEMIKRFSAWMAK
;
A
#
# COMPACT_ATOMS: atom_id res chain seq x y z
N MET A 1 3.88 29.80 -104.00
CA MET A 1 3.53 30.99 -103.18
C MET A 1 3.31 30.58 -101.73
N ASN A 2 4.17 31.07 -100.91
CA ASN A 2 4.41 31.01 -99.45
C ASN A 2 3.27 30.59 -98.52
N SER A 3 3.60 29.68 -97.64
CA SER A 3 2.96 29.62 -96.32
C SER A 3 3.96 29.07 -95.24
N PHE A 4 4.27 29.89 -94.25
CA PHE A 4 5.17 29.61 -93.18
C PHE A 4 4.46 28.75 -92.08
N SER A 5 5.09 27.62 -91.80
CA SER A 5 4.75 26.79 -90.61
C SER A 5 5.48 27.28 -89.37
N ARG A 6 4.78 27.62 -88.26
CA ARG A 6 5.33 27.91 -86.95
C ARG A 6 5.23 26.66 -86.07
N TYR A 7 6.38 26.11 -85.75
CA TYR A 7 6.50 25.07 -84.74
C TYR A 7 6.48 25.70 -83.32
N ALA A 8 5.44 25.39 -82.55
CA ALA A 8 5.42 25.68 -81.11
C ALA A 8 6.06 24.51 -80.32
N LYS A 9 7.15 24.79 -79.60
CA LYS A 9 7.81 23.84 -78.72
C LYS A 9 7.10 23.87 -77.39
N TYR A 10 6.46 22.79 -77.01
CA TYR A 10 5.96 22.58 -75.59
C TYR A 10 7.09 21.92 -74.82
N SER A 11 7.66 22.66 -73.86
CA SER A 11 8.57 22.12 -72.87
C SER A 11 7.71 21.51 -71.71
N ILE A 12 7.69 20.19 -71.60
CA ILE A 12 7.09 19.47 -70.45
C ILE A 12 8.10 19.52 -69.32
N VAL A 13 7.81 20.32 -68.27
CA VAL A 13 8.54 20.30 -67.02
C VAL A 13 7.95 19.18 -66.17
N LEU A 14 8.65 18.07 -66.07
CA LEU A 14 8.37 17.00 -65.09
C LEU A 14 8.77 17.48 -63.66
N VAL A 15 7.80 17.88 -62.87
CA VAL A 15 8.00 18.12 -61.45
C VAL A 15 7.88 16.77 -60.71
N SER A 16 9.04 16.20 -60.39
CA SER A 16 9.12 15.00 -59.53
C SER A 16 8.84 15.41 -58.10
N ILE A 17 7.61 15.17 -57.62
CA ILE A 17 7.26 15.31 -56.21
C ILE A 17 7.85 14.11 -55.47
N PHE A 18 8.98 14.30 -54.80
CA PHE A 18 9.51 13.37 -53.83
C PHE A 18 8.61 13.44 -52.57
N LEU A 19 7.70 12.48 -52.45
CA LEU A 19 6.94 12.25 -51.23
C LEU A 19 7.91 11.66 -50.17
N VAL A 20 8.50 12.51 -49.34
CA VAL A 20 9.25 12.06 -48.16
C VAL A 20 8.24 11.47 -47.16
N MET A 21 8.01 10.16 -47.25
CA MET A 21 7.36 9.43 -46.15
C MET A 21 8.29 9.49 -44.94
N SER A 22 8.02 10.42 -44.04
CA SER A 22 8.57 10.40 -42.69
C SER A 22 8.02 9.16 -41.97
N TYR A 23 8.75 8.07 -42.03
CA TYR A 23 8.52 6.97 -41.11
C TYR A 23 8.84 7.50 -39.72
N SER A 24 7.81 7.89 -38.94
CA SER A 24 7.92 7.99 -37.53
C SER A 24 8.20 6.56 -37.03
N VAL A 25 9.48 6.25 -36.81
CA VAL A 25 9.85 5.12 -35.98
C VAL A 25 9.26 5.46 -34.59
N ALA A 26 8.11 4.91 -34.30
CA ALA A 26 7.68 4.83 -32.92
C ALA A 26 8.78 4.03 -32.21
N LEU A 27 9.69 4.72 -31.52
CA LEU A 27 10.51 4.11 -30.50
C LEU A 27 9.49 3.42 -29.57
N ALA A 28 9.58 2.10 -29.47
CA ALA A 28 8.87 1.39 -28.45
C ALA A 28 9.21 2.14 -27.15
N GLY A 29 8.22 2.83 -26.57
CA GLY A 29 8.44 3.63 -25.38
C GLY A 29 9.00 2.71 -24.31
N ASP A 30 9.94 3.21 -23.53
CA ASP A 30 10.45 2.46 -22.38
C ASP A 30 9.25 1.94 -21.57
N THR A 31 9.27 0.67 -21.23
CA THR A 31 8.22 0.03 -20.43
C THR A 31 8.72 -0.11 -19.01
N LEU A 32 7.90 0.25 -18.04
CA LEU A 32 8.18 0.09 -16.60
C LEU A 32 7.17 -0.87 -16.00
N THR A 33 7.61 -1.91 -15.32
CA THR A 33 6.72 -2.80 -14.54
C THR A 33 6.69 -2.37 -13.09
N VAL A 34 5.47 -2.06 -12.60
CA VAL A 34 5.22 -1.66 -11.20
C VAL A 34 4.31 -2.70 -10.57
N THR A 35 4.80 -3.36 -9.54
CA THR A 35 4.12 -4.46 -8.85
C THR A 35 3.60 -4.00 -7.48
N SER A 36 2.37 -4.35 -7.14
CA SER A 36 1.70 -3.95 -5.90
C SER A 36 0.71 -4.99 -5.38
N TRP A 37 -0.09 -4.65 -4.37
CA TRP A 37 -0.92 -5.54 -3.56
C TRP A 37 -2.33 -5.83 -4.09
N GLY A 38 -2.65 -5.37 -5.28
CA GLY A 38 -3.93 -5.63 -5.93
C GLY A 38 -5.14 -4.84 -5.41
N GLY A 39 -6.25 -5.00 -6.14
CA GLY A 39 -7.57 -4.47 -5.79
C GLY A 39 -7.63 -2.94 -5.68
N ALA A 40 -8.34 -2.43 -4.68
CA ALA A 40 -8.53 -0.98 -4.50
C ALA A 40 -7.21 -0.22 -4.29
N TYR A 41 -6.19 -0.87 -3.70
CA TYR A 41 -4.89 -0.25 -3.49
C TYR A 41 -4.11 -0.08 -4.79
N SER A 42 -3.92 -1.15 -5.60
CA SER A 42 -3.30 -1.02 -6.93
C SER A 42 -4.05 -0.02 -7.80
N LYS A 43 -5.39 -0.01 -7.75
CA LYS A 43 -6.21 0.98 -8.46
C LYS A 43 -5.85 2.41 -8.04
N SER A 44 -5.70 2.68 -6.74
CA SER A 44 -5.34 4.02 -6.25
C SER A 44 -3.99 4.49 -6.79
N GLN A 45 -3.00 3.58 -6.86
CA GLN A 45 -1.68 3.86 -7.41
C GLN A 45 -1.71 4.08 -8.93
N ILE A 46 -2.52 3.29 -9.65
CA ILE A 46 -2.71 3.46 -11.09
C ILE A 46 -3.27 4.86 -11.38
N GLU A 47 -4.29 5.29 -10.65
CA GLU A 47 -4.94 6.57 -10.89
C GLU A 47 -4.07 7.77 -10.44
N ALA A 48 -3.44 7.69 -9.27
CA ALA A 48 -2.69 8.79 -8.69
C ALA A 48 -1.25 8.90 -9.17
N TYR A 49 -0.61 7.80 -9.54
CA TYR A 49 0.82 7.75 -9.86
C TYR A 49 1.08 7.34 -11.31
N GLN A 50 0.58 6.14 -11.71
CA GLN A 50 0.99 5.53 -12.96
C GLN A 50 0.45 6.28 -14.20
N LYS A 51 -0.86 6.57 -14.23
CA LYS A 51 -1.47 7.35 -15.34
C LYS A 51 -0.86 8.74 -15.49
N PRO A 52 -0.73 9.55 -14.39
CA PRO A 52 -0.07 10.84 -14.49
C PRO A 52 1.39 10.78 -14.93
N TYR A 53 2.14 9.75 -14.49
CA TYR A 53 3.53 9.56 -14.92
C TYR A 53 3.61 9.18 -16.40
N ALA A 54 2.80 8.23 -16.85
CA ALA A 54 2.72 7.84 -18.26
C ALA A 54 2.32 9.02 -19.16
N ALA A 55 1.34 9.82 -18.75
CA ALA A 55 0.92 11.01 -19.47
C ALA A 55 2.04 12.07 -19.56
N LYS A 56 2.86 12.21 -18.51
CA LYS A 56 3.98 13.16 -18.47
C LYS A 56 5.17 12.73 -19.31
N THR A 57 5.46 11.42 -19.36
CA THR A 57 6.71 10.90 -19.91
C THR A 57 6.57 10.15 -21.23
N GLY A 58 5.37 9.67 -21.56
CA GLY A 58 5.12 8.78 -22.69
C GLY A 58 5.51 7.32 -22.44
N ILE A 59 5.96 6.98 -21.22
CA ILE A 59 6.37 5.63 -20.84
C ILE A 59 5.12 4.76 -20.64
N THR A 60 5.17 3.51 -21.10
CA THR A 60 4.15 2.51 -20.82
C THR A 60 4.41 1.88 -19.45
N ILE A 61 3.40 1.85 -18.58
CA ILE A 61 3.49 1.18 -17.27
C ILE A 61 2.66 -0.10 -17.31
N ASN A 62 3.30 -1.23 -16.99
CA ASN A 62 2.64 -2.50 -16.71
C ASN A 62 2.40 -2.58 -15.21
N ALA A 63 1.13 -2.65 -14.81
CA ALA A 63 0.77 -2.87 -13.43
C ALA A 63 0.62 -4.36 -13.18
N GLU A 64 1.31 -4.89 -12.18
CA GLU A 64 1.21 -6.26 -11.74
C GLU A 64 0.84 -6.33 -10.26
N ASP A 65 0.19 -7.42 -9.86
CA ASP A 65 -0.19 -7.66 -8.48
C ASP A 65 0.55 -8.88 -7.92
N TYR A 66 0.90 -8.83 -6.62
CA TYR A 66 1.49 -9.96 -5.90
C TYR A 66 0.94 -10.04 -4.46
N ASN A 67 1.33 -11.07 -3.71
CA ASN A 67 0.84 -11.30 -2.36
C ASN A 67 1.87 -11.02 -1.25
N GLY A 68 2.94 -10.28 -1.58
CA GLY A 68 3.99 -9.92 -0.63
C GLY A 68 5.09 -10.98 -0.47
N GLY A 69 6.07 -10.63 0.36
CA GLY A 69 7.23 -11.46 0.66
C GLY A 69 8.35 -11.38 -0.39
N LEU A 70 9.52 -11.84 0.00
CA LEU A 70 10.75 -11.71 -0.80
C LEU A 70 11.03 -12.90 -1.74
N ALA A 71 10.21 -13.96 -1.74
CA ALA A 71 10.53 -15.19 -2.46
C ALA A 71 10.66 -14.96 -3.98
N GLU A 72 9.67 -14.31 -4.60
CA GLU A 72 9.69 -14.02 -6.04
C GLU A 72 10.75 -12.96 -6.37
N ILE A 73 10.86 -11.91 -5.57
CA ILE A 73 11.88 -10.87 -5.69
C ILE A 73 13.29 -11.49 -5.70
N ARG A 74 13.56 -12.36 -4.73
CA ARG A 74 14.83 -13.09 -4.60
C ARG A 74 15.09 -13.98 -5.82
N SER A 75 14.08 -14.69 -6.30
CA SER A 75 14.17 -15.54 -7.49
C SER A 75 14.59 -14.75 -8.71
N GLN A 76 13.93 -13.61 -8.98
CA GLN A 76 14.23 -12.76 -10.13
C GLN A 76 15.65 -12.17 -10.07
N VAL A 77 16.05 -11.65 -8.91
CA VAL A 77 17.37 -11.01 -8.74
C VAL A 77 18.49 -12.05 -8.84
N GLN A 78 18.38 -13.20 -8.15
CA GLN A 78 19.41 -14.25 -8.14
C GLN A 78 19.59 -14.92 -9.49
N THR A 79 18.52 -15.07 -10.27
CA THR A 79 18.62 -15.65 -11.63
C THR A 79 19.02 -14.62 -12.68
N GLY A 80 19.06 -13.32 -12.34
CA GLY A 80 19.31 -12.24 -13.30
C GLY A 80 18.18 -12.03 -14.32
N ASN A 81 17.00 -12.60 -14.05
CA ASN A 81 15.82 -12.47 -14.90
C ASN A 81 14.78 -11.52 -14.23
N VAL A 82 15.15 -10.26 -14.11
CA VAL A 82 14.34 -9.23 -13.46
C VAL A 82 13.28 -8.73 -14.44
N SER A 83 12.01 -9.03 -14.13
CA SER A 83 10.83 -8.57 -14.88
C SER A 83 10.05 -7.48 -14.14
N TRP A 84 10.19 -7.39 -12.82
CA TRP A 84 9.64 -6.32 -12.00
C TRP A 84 10.67 -5.21 -11.79
N ASP A 85 10.32 -3.98 -12.11
CA ASP A 85 11.24 -2.86 -11.95
C ASP A 85 11.08 -2.19 -10.60
N VAL A 86 9.83 -1.89 -10.22
CA VAL A 86 9.45 -1.26 -8.95
C VAL A 86 8.45 -2.15 -8.25
N VAL A 87 8.67 -2.40 -6.97
CA VAL A 87 7.77 -3.23 -6.16
C VAL A 87 7.38 -2.47 -4.90
N ASP A 88 6.11 -2.56 -4.54
CA ASP A 88 5.57 -2.03 -3.30
C ASP A 88 5.69 -3.10 -2.21
N VAL A 89 6.46 -2.83 -1.16
CA VAL A 89 6.78 -3.78 -0.09
C VAL A 89 6.47 -3.22 1.29
N GLU A 90 6.18 -4.09 2.26
CA GLU A 90 6.14 -3.72 3.67
C GLU A 90 7.56 -3.42 4.20
N LYS A 91 7.64 -2.67 5.31
CA LYS A 91 8.92 -2.23 5.89
C LYS A 91 9.85 -3.40 6.28
N ASN A 92 9.32 -4.51 6.80
CA ASN A 92 10.13 -5.69 7.11
C ASN A 92 10.78 -6.30 5.86
N ASP A 93 10.06 -6.34 4.74
CA ASP A 93 10.59 -6.85 3.47
C ASP A 93 11.59 -5.84 2.86
N LEU A 94 11.38 -4.53 3.04
CA LEU A 94 12.37 -3.50 2.69
C LEU A 94 13.69 -3.75 3.42
N LEU A 95 13.67 -3.91 4.75
CA LEU A 95 14.87 -4.08 5.56
C LEU A 95 15.59 -5.38 5.19
N ALA A 96 14.89 -6.50 5.22
CA ALA A 96 15.48 -7.81 4.90
C ALA A 96 15.98 -7.89 3.43
N GLY A 97 15.23 -7.34 2.48
CA GLY A 97 15.65 -7.31 1.07
C GLY A 97 16.83 -6.36 0.81
N CYS A 98 16.94 -5.28 1.59
CA CYS A 98 18.08 -4.37 1.54
C CYS A 98 19.36 -5.06 2.04
N ASP A 99 19.30 -5.72 3.20
CA ASP A 99 20.40 -6.50 3.78
C ASP A 99 20.87 -7.64 2.86
N ASP A 100 19.92 -8.28 2.18
CA ASP A 100 20.20 -9.32 1.19
C ASP A 100 20.70 -8.78 -0.17
N GLY A 101 20.79 -7.47 -0.35
CA GLY A 101 21.23 -6.82 -1.59
C GLY A 101 20.28 -7.01 -2.78
N LEU A 102 18.99 -7.20 -2.52
CA LEU A 102 17.95 -7.42 -3.54
C LEU A 102 17.48 -6.12 -4.21
N PHE A 103 17.78 -4.97 -3.62
CA PHE A 103 17.29 -3.67 -4.09
C PHE A 103 18.43 -2.76 -4.53
N GLU A 104 18.11 -1.84 -5.44
CA GLU A 104 19.01 -0.76 -5.87
C GLU A 104 19.05 0.33 -4.81
N ILE A 105 20.24 0.85 -4.56
CA ILE A 105 20.45 1.97 -3.64
C ILE A 105 19.96 3.27 -4.27
N LEU A 106 19.19 4.03 -3.50
CA LEU A 106 18.64 5.33 -3.86
C LEU A 106 19.53 6.44 -3.30
N ASP A 107 19.83 7.45 -4.10
CA ASP A 107 20.40 8.69 -3.59
C ASP A 107 19.28 9.56 -2.99
N LEU A 108 19.22 9.62 -1.66
CA LEU A 108 18.18 10.31 -0.91
C LEU A 108 18.15 11.81 -1.17
N ASN A 109 19.28 12.41 -1.57
CA ASN A 109 19.38 13.83 -1.90
C ASN A 109 18.69 14.19 -3.22
N THR A 110 18.33 13.19 -4.04
CA THR A 110 17.63 13.40 -5.32
C THR A 110 16.11 13.48 -5.20
N PHE A 111 15.58 13.21 -4.01
CA PHE A 111 14.14 13.35 -3.78
C PHE A 111 13.77 14.85 -3.66
N PRO A 112 12.65 15.26 -4.30
CA PRO A 112 12.26 16.66 -4.27
C PRO A 112 11.90 17.09 -2.84
N ALA A 113 12.31 18.33 -2.49
CA ALA A 113 11.88 18.97 -1.26
C ALA A 113 10.35 19.18 -1.26
N ALA A 114 9.77 19.38 -0.09
CA ALA A 114 8.39 19.83 0.05
C ALA A 114 8.17 21.21 -0.62
N PRO A 115 6.93 21.60 -0.94
CA PRO A 115 6.64 22.89 -1.58
C PRO A 115 7.10 24.12 -0.79
N ASP A 116 7.26 24.00 0.53
CA ASP A 116 7.77 25.06 1.40
C ASP A 116 9.31 25.07 1.50
N GLY A 117 9.99 24.16 0.80
CA GLY A 117 11.44 24.01 0.79
C GLY A 117 11.99 23.04 1.84
N THR A 118 11.15 22.42 2.68
CA THR A 118 11.60 21.42 3.65
C THR A 118 12.27 20.24 2.91
N PRO A 119 13.50 19.85 3.28
CA PRO A 119 14.19 18.72 2.66
C PRO A 119 13.38 17.42 2.74
N ALA A 120 13.46 16.57 1.71
CA ALA A 120 12.70 15.32 1.67
C ALA A 120 12.89 14.46 2.92
N ILE A 121 14.12 14.32 3.41
CA ILE A 121 14.42 13.52 4.60
C ILE A 121 13.70 14.00 5.87
N GLU A 122 13.36 15.28 5.95
CA GLU A 122 12.61 15.86 7.06
C GLU A 122 11.09 15.85 6.82
N ASP A 123 10.67 15.88 5.55
CA ASP A 123 9.27 15.88 5.15
C ASP A 123 8.63 14.49 5.23
N PHE A 124 9.38 13.44 4.86
CA PHE A 124 8.90 12.09 5.09
C PHE A 124 8.66 11.82 6.59
N LEU A 125 7.69 10.97 6.89
CA LEU A 125 7.52 10.45 8.25
C LEU A 125 8.78 9.72 8.71
N PRO A 126 9.05 9.62 10.02
CA PRO A 126 10.22 8.92 10.52
C PRO A 126 10.39 7.53 9.92
N GLY A 127 11.55 7.27 9.33
CA GLY A 127 11.86 6.02 8.63
C GLY A 127 11.11 5.82 7.30
N GLY A 128 10.45 6.86 6.77
CA GLY A 128 9.75 6.81 5.49
C GLY A 128 10.66 7.01 4.27
N LEU A 129 11.88 7.46 4.45
CA LEU A 129 12.89 7.52 3.39
C LEU A 129 14.09 6.68 3.83
N HIS A 130 14.41 5.65 3.03
CA HIS A 130 15.46 4.67 3.29
C HIS A 130 16.34 4.51 2.05
N GLU A 131 17.62 4.15 2.22
CA GLU A 131 18.54 3.99 1.08
C GLU A 131 18.08 2.94 0.06
N CYS A 132 17.28 1.96 0.47
CA CYS A 132 16.72 0.94 -0.43
C CYS A 132 15.28 1.20 -0.87
N GLY A 133 14.61 2.26 -0.39
CA GLY A 133 13.22 2.50 -0.75
C GLY A 133 12.64 3.79 -0.22
N ALA A 134 11.51 4.20 -0.78
CA ALA A 134 10.80 5.41 -0.38
C ALA A 134 9.35 5.08 0.01
N GLY A 135 8.91 5.58 1.16
CA GLY A 135 7.57 5.38 1.70
C GLY A 135 6.49 5.93 0.77
N THR A 136 5.48 5.13 0.55
CA THR A 136 4.32 5.46 -0.28
C THR A 136 3.14 5.87 0.56
N ILE A 137 2.72 4.99 1.47
CA ILE A 137 1.54 5.16 2.31
C ILE A 137 1.78 4.72 3.75
N VAL A 138 0.91 5.21 4.64
CA VAL A 138 0.66 4.61 5.95
C VAL A 138 -0.75 4.04 5.95
N TRP A 139 -0.85 2.76 6.24
CA TRP A 139 -2.09 2.04 6.40
C TRP A 139 -2.20 1.46 7.80
N SER A 140 -3.36 0.95 8.17
CA SER A 140 -3.51 0.29 9.46
C SER A 140 -4.37 -0.96 9.38
N THR A 141 -4.05 -1.91 10.25
CA THR A 141 -4.99 -2.94 10.65
C THR A 141 -5.78 -2.42 11.84
N ALA A 142 -7.09 -2.40 11.70
CA ALA A 142 -8.03 -1.97 12.73
C ALA A 142 -9.15 -3.00 12.87
N ILE A 143 -9.89 -2.94 13.98
CA ILE A 143 -11.12 -3.72 14.11
C ILE A 143 -12.24 -2.98 13.37
N ALA A 144 -12.99 -3.72 12.56
CA ALA A 144 -14.20 -3.24 11.92
C ALA A 144 -15.40 -4.12 12.31
N PHE A 145 -16.59 -3.53 12.26
CA PHE A 145 -17.81 -4.24 12.61
C PHE A 145 -19.00 -3.81 11.74
N ASP A 146 -19.99 -4.69 11.63
CA ASP A 146 -21.29 -4.36 11.06
C ASP A 146 -22.16 -3.71 12.14
N LYS A 147 -22.43 -2.39 11.99
CA LYS A 147 -23.23 -1.63 12.96
C LYS A 147 -24.68 -2.10 13.09
N THR A 148 -25.20 -2.83 12.12
CA THR A 148 -26.57 -3.39 12.18
C THR A 148 -26.67 -4.54 13.17
N LYS A 149 -25.56 -5.20 13.47
CA LYS A 149 -25.50 -6.31 14.45
C LYS A 149 -25.52 -5.83 15.89
N PHE A 150 -25.31 -4.53 16.13
CA PHE A 150 -25.30 -3.91 17.44
C PHE A 150 -26.31 -2.75 17.53
N PRO A 151 -27.63 -3.04 17.69
CA PRO A 151 -28.67 -2.02 17.65
C PRO A 151 -28.65 -1.10 18.90
N GLY A 152 -28.05 -1.55 20.00
CA GLY A 152 -27.87 -0.78 21.23
C GLY A 152 -26.53 -0.04 21.27
N GLU A 153 -25.77 -0.24 22.35
CA GLU A 153 -24.41 0.25 22.48
C GLU A 153 -23.52 -0.41 21.41
N LYS A 154 -22.69 0.39 20.76
CA LYS A 154 -21.78 -0.08 19.71
C LYS A 154 -20.38 -0.30 20.28
N PRO A 155 -19.62 -1.29 19.75
CA PRO A 155 -18.22 -1.43 20.11
C PRO A 155 -17.44 -0.18 19.67
N SER A 156 -16.52 0.29 20.51
CA SER A 156 -15.76 1.52 20.30
C SER A 156 -14.29 1.43 20.71
N LYS A 157 -13.91 0.34 21.37
CA LYS A 157 -12.55 0.10 21.84
C LYS A 157 -12.06 -1.25 21.35
N LEU A 158 -10.73 -1.39 21.20
CA LEU A 158 -10.10 -2.67 20.87
C LEU A 158 -10.51 -3.78 21.86
N ALA A 159 -10.63 -3.46 23.15
CA ALA A 159 -11.07 -4.42 24.16
C ALA A 159 -12.47 -4.98 23.90
N ASP A 160 -13.35 -4.24 23.23
CA ASP A 160 -14.72 -4.69 22.89
C ASP A 160 -14.72 -5.87 21.92
N PHE A 161 -13.68 -5.99 21.09
CA PHE A 161 -13.49 -7.15 20.22
C PHE A 161 -13.36 -8.46 21.02
N PHE A 162 -12.78 -8.40 22.21
CA PHE A 162 -12.56 -9.55 23.09
C PHE A 162 -13.70 -9.76 24.10
N ASP A 163 -14.66 -8.84 24.20
CA ASP A 163 -15.81 -8.96 25.11
C ASP A 163 -17.02 -9.63 24.42
N LEU A 164 -17.01 -10.97 24.43
CA LEU A 164 -18.10 -11.77 23.85
C LEU A 164 -19.40 -11.70 24.67
N LYS A 165 -19.36 -11.22 25.94
CA LYS A 165 -20.57 -11.07 26.78
C LYS A 165 -21.33 -9.81 26.40
N LYS A 166 -20.61 -8.69 26.27
CA LYS A 166 -21.19 -7.40 25.90
C LYS A 166 -21.54 -7.34 24.41
N PHE A 167 -20.68 -7.87 23.57
CA PHE A 167 -20.80 -7.86 22.12
C PHE A 167 -20.71 -9.29 21.58
N PRO A 168 -21.80 -10.08 21.65
CA PRO A 168 -21.79 -11.49 21.22
C PRO A 168 -21.64 -11.63 19.70
N GLY A 169 -21.12 -12.79 19.25
CA GLY A 169 -21.01 -13.17 17.85
C GLY A 169 -19.60 -13.58 17.43
N VAL A 170 -19.50 -14.08 16.20
CA VAL A 170 -18.24 -14.58 15.63
C VAL A 170 -17.27 -13.43 15.36
N ARG A 171 -16.00 -13.65 15.63
CA ARG A 171 -14.87 -12.75 15.34
C ARG A 171 -14.05 -13.29 14.18
N SER A 172 -13.41 -12.41 13.43
CA SER A 172 -12.45 -12.85 12.42
C SER A 172 -11.13 -12.09 12.55
N LEU A 173 -10.04 -12.84 12.49
CA LEU A 173 -8.67 -12.33 12.51
C LEU A 173 -7.89 -12.86 11.30
N LYS A 174 -6.82 -12.17 10.90
CA LYS A 174 -5.88 -12.70 9.92
C LYS A 174 -5.16 -13.92 10.50
N LYS A 175 -4.98 -14.96 9.71
CA LYS A 175 -4.32 -16.21 10.12
C LYS A 175 -2.80 -16.04 10.22
N THR A 176 -2.36 -15.24 11.18
CA THR A 176 -0.96 -14.90 11.41
C THR A 176 -0.77 -14.47 12.87
N PRO A 177 0.40 -14.66 13.49
CA PRO A 177 0.67 -14.08 14.81
C PRO A 177 0.80 -12.54 14.76
N LYS A 178 1.32 -11.99 13.65
CA LYS A 178 1.48 -10.54 13.47
C LYS A 178 0.16 -9.82 13.67
N ILE A 179 0.18 -8.71 14.37
CA ILE A 179 -0.99 -7.88 14.71
C ILE A 179 -1.87 -8.53 15.80
N ASN A 180 -2.10 -9.84 15.74
CA ASN A 180 -2.98 -10.52 16.69
C ASN A 180 -2.40 -10.58 18.10
N LEU A 181 -1.08 -10.74 18.23
CA LEU A 181 -0.42 -10.74 19.54
C LEU A 181 -0.41 -9.33 20.15
N GLU A 182 -0.17 -8.32 19.32
CA GLU A 182 -0.25 -6.91 19.72
C GLU A 182 -1.68 -6.53 20.16
N PHE A 183 -2.69 -6.88 19.35
CA PHE A 183 -4.09 -6.65 19.70
C PHE A 183 -4.46 -7.32 21.03
N ALA A 184 -4.03 -8.55 21.22
CA ALA A 184 -4.30 -9.29 22.45
C ALA A 184 -3.70 -8.59 23.68
N LEU A 185 -2.43 -8.16 23.61
CA LEU A 185 -1.78 -7.45 24.71
C LEU A 185 -2.42 -6.10 25.00
N MET A 186 -2.69 -5.30 23.98
CA MET A 186 -3.36 -4.00 24.17
C MET A 186 -4.76 -4.17 24.74
N ALA A 187 -5.53 -5.14 24.26
CA ALA A 187 -6.86 -5.45 24.78
C ALA A 187 -6.82 -6.02 26.20
N ASP A 188 -5.67 -6.56 26.63
CA ASP A 188 -5.43 -7.02 28.00
C ASP A 188 -4.81 -5.92 28.91
N GLY A 189 -4.78 -4.68 28.43
CA GLY A 189 -4.38 -3.50 29.18
C GLY A 189 -2.88 -3.20 29.17
N VAL A 190 -2.10 -3.82 28.29
CA VAL A 190 -0.70 -3.43 28.09
C VAL A 190 -0.67 -2.09 27.33
N PRO A 191 0.00 -1.05 27.88
CA PRO A 191 0.18 0.21 27.15
C PRO A 191 0.90 -0.03 25.83
N ARG A 192 0.47 0.66 24.77
CA ARG A 192 1.02 0.46 23.42
C ARG A 192 2.55 0.60 23.37
N GLU A 193 3.11 1.52 24.15
CA GLU A 193 4.56 1.78 24.23
C GLU A 193 5.34 0.60 24.83
N LYS A 194 4.64 -0.34 25.49
CA LYS A 194 5.21 -1.50 26.18
C LYS A 194 4.96 -2.82 25.45
N VAL A 195 4.20 -2.81 24.35
CA VAL A 195 3.77 -4.04 23.67
C VAL A 195 4.98 -4.90 23.26
N TYR A 196 5.97 -4.33 22.61
CA TYR A 196 7.14 -5.09 22.14
C TYR A 196 8.12 -5.43 23.27
N GLU A 197 8.22 -4.59 24.33
CA GLU A 197 8.94 -4.94 25.55
C GLU A 197 8.31 -6.19 26.20
N VAL A 198 7.00 -6.25 26.28
CA VAL A 198 6.27 -7.40 26.84
C VAL A 198 6.37 -8.61 25.91
N LEU A 199 6.22 -8.46 24.59
CA LEU A 199 6.37 -9.56 23.61
C LEU A 199 7.80 -10.13 23.58
N SER A 200 8.80 -9.40 24.07
CA SER A 200 10.18 -9.89 24.18
C SER A 200 10.40 -10.84 25.37
N THR A 201 9.36 -11.08 26.15
CA THR A 201 9.41 -12.01 27.31
C THR A 201 8.52 -13.23 27.08
N GLU A 202 8.91 -14.38 27.65
CA GLU A 202 8.12 -15.62 27.57
C GLU A 202 6.73 -15.42 28.20
N GLU A 203 6.66 -14.76 29.36
CA GLU A 203 5.41 -14.45 30.06
C GLU A 203 4.50 -13.55 29.24
N GLY A 204 5.07 -12.57 28.53
CA GLY A 204 4.31 -11.67 27.68
C GLY A 204 3.71 -12.38 26.47
N VAL A 205 4.46 -13.27 25.82
CA VAL A 205 3.94 -14.08 24.71
C VAL A 205 2.84 -15.02 25.20
N GLN A 206 3.03 -15.68 26.35
CA GLN A 206 1.99 -16.52 26.99
C GLN A 206 0.74 -15.70 27.31
N ARG A 207 0.89 -14.48 27.82
CA ARG A 207 -0.21 -13.56 28.11
C ARG A 207 -1.00 -13.20 26.86
N ALA A 208 -0.32 -12.91 25.74
CA ALA A 208 -0.97 -12.65 24.46
C ALA A 208 -1.81 -13.84 23.97
N PHE A 209 -1.27 -15.06 24.02
CA PHE A 209 -2.03 -16.27 23.67
C PHE A 209 -3.19 -16.54 24.62
N ALA A 210 -3.00 -16.36 25.93
CA ALA A 210 -4.08 -16.51 26.90
C ALA A 210 -5.24 -15.54 26.65
N LYS A 211 -4.94 -14.31 26.19
CA LYS A 211 -5.97 -13.36 25.78
C LYS A 211 -6.70 -13.82 24.51
N LEU A 212 -5.98 -14.35 23.52
CA LEU A 212 -6.59 -14.93 22.31
C LEU A 212 -7.46 -16.16 22.64
N ASP A 213 -7.09 -16.96 23.64
CA ASP A 213 -7.88 -18.10 24.12
C ASP A 213 -9.27 -17.68 24.59
N THR A 214 -9.43 -16.46 25.12
CA THR A 214 -10.75 -15.98 25.60
C THR A 214 -11.81 -15.85 24.51
N ILE A 215 -11.40 -15.82 23.25
CA ILE A 215 -12.31 -15.70 22.08
C ILE A 215 -12.14 -16.85 21.07
N LYS A 216 -11.26 -17.82 21.35
CA LYS A 216 -10.83 -18.85 20.39
C LYS A 216 -11.98 -19.62 19.75
N ASP A 217 -12.97 -20.03 20.55
CA ASP A 217 -14.14 -20.79 20.09
C ASP A 217 -15.09 -19.96 19.19
N SER A 218 -14.90 -18.64 19.18
CA SER A 218 -15.67 -17.69 18.36
C SER A 218 -14.86 -17.09 17.23
N LEU A 219 -13.64 -17.64 16.95
CA LEU A 219 -12.76 -17.13 15.89
C LEU A 219 -12.92 -17.92 14.60
N ILE A 220 -13.00 -17.18 13.49
CA ILE A 220 -12.72 -17.66 12.14
C ILE A 220 -11.57 -16.85 11.54
N TRP A 221 -10.95 -17.37 10.50
CA TRP A 221 -9.69 -16.83 9.99
C TRP A 221 -9.82 -16.36 8.55
N TRP A 222 -9.16 -15.26 8.23
CA TRP A 222 -8.96 -14.84 6.84
C TRP A 222 -7.46 -14.86 6.50
N GLU A 223 -7.15 -15.05 5.21
CA GLU A 223 -5.79 -15.09 4.68
C GLU A 223 -5.59 -13.97 3.64
N ALA A 224 -6.53 -13.79 2.73
CA ALA A 224 -6.51 -12.73 1.73
C ALA A 224 -7.29 -11.49 2.19
N ALA A 225 -6.74 -10.29 1.96
CA ALA A 225 -7.26 -9.02 2.46
C ALA A 225 -8.74 -8.74 2.09
N ALA A 226 -9.20 -9.25 0.95
CA ALA A 226 -10.58 -9.07 0.52
C ALA A 226 -11.60 -9.92 1.33
N GLN A 227 -11.13 -10.96 2.03
CA GLN A 227 -12.02 -11.85 2.80
C GLN A 227 -12.61 -11.14 4.03
N ALA A 228 -11.84 -10.28 4.71
CA ALA A 228 -12.31 -9.62 5.93
C ALA A 228 -13.59 -8.78 5.73
N PRO A 229 -13.67 -7.82 4.78
CA PRO A 229 -14.92 -7.12 4.52
C PRO A 229 -16.02 -8.04 3.98
N GLN A 230 -15.68 -9.11 3.24
CA GLN A 230 -16.65 -10.08 2.75
C GLN A 230 -17.31 -10.86 3.89
N MET A 231 -16.53 -11.33 4.88
CA MET A 231 -17.07 -12.03 6.06
C MET A 231 -18.04 -11.16 6.86
N LEU A 232 -17.80 -9.83 6.95
CA LEU A 232 -18.78 -8.91 7.52
C LEU A 232 -20.05 -8.82 6.64
N ALA A 233 -19.88 -8.71 5.31
CA ALA A 233 -20.98 -8.55 4.38
C ALA A 233 -21.91 -9.77 4.35
N ASP A 234 -21.34 -10.97 4.46
CA ASP A 234 -22.05 -12.24 4.48
C ASP A 234 -22.61 -12.59 5.87
N GLY A 235 -22.20 -11.84 6.90
CA GLY A 235 -22.61 -12.06 8.28
C GLY A 235 -21.94 -13.28 8.92
N GLU A 236 -20.87 -13.79 8.35
CA GLU A 236 -20.06 -14.87 8.93
C GLU A 236 -19.35 -14.40 10.22
N ALA A 237 -18.93 -13.15 10.26
CA ALA A 237 -18.41 -12.49 11.45
C ALA A 237 -19.16 -11.18 11.72
N VAL A 238 -19.26 -10.78 12.99
CA VAL A 238 -19.84 -9.49 13.38
C VAL A 238 -18.78 -8.41 13.60
N MET A 239 -17.53 -8.83 13.89
CA MET A 239 -16.34 -7.99 13.98
C MET A 239 -15.16 -8.71 13.33
N VAL A 240 -14.30 -7.97 12.63
CA VAL A 240 -13.11 -8.48 11.95
C VAL A 240 -11.91 -7.57 12.18
N SER A 241 -10.70 -8.13 12.24
CA SER A 241 -9.52 -7.33 11.93
C SER A 241 -9.46 -7.11 10.42
N ALA A 242 -9.18 -5.89 9.97
CA ALA A 242 -9.13 -5.60 8.54
C ALA A 242 -8.22 -4.40 8.25
N TYR A 243 -7.74 -4.32 7.02
CA TYR A 243 -7.06 -3.12 6.55
C TYR A 243 -8.05 -1.98 6.35
N ASN A 244 -7.78 -0.84 6.97
CA ASN A 244 -8.71 0.30 7.00
C ASN A 244 -9.21 0.72 5.62
N GLY A 245 -8.35 0.76 4.61
CA GLY A 245 -8.74 1.13 3.24
C GLY A 245 -9.70 0.13 2.58
N ARG A 246 -9.64 -1.16 2.94
CA ARG A 246 -10.59 -2.16 2.44
C ARG A 246 -11.99 -1.97 3.03
N ILE A 247 -12.06 -1.66 4.33
CA ILE A 247 -13.33 -1.32 4.98
C ILE A 247 -13.91 -0.02 4.44
N PHE A 248 -13.07 1.01 4.28
CA PHE A 248 -13.49 2.28 3.67
C PHE A 248 -14.09 2.08 2.27
N ASN A 249 -13.44 1.26 1.43
CA ASN A 249 -13.98 0.92 0.11
C ASN A 249 -15.35 0.23 0.21
N ALA A 250 -15.52 -0.74 1.11
CA ALA A 250 -16.80 -1.40 1.32
C ALA A 250 -17.88 -0.43 1.82
N GLN A 251 -17.52 0.52 2.70
CA GLN A 251 -18.45 1.55 3.17
C GLN A 251 -18.96 2.44 2.03
N LEU A 252 -18.07 2.91 1.16
CA LEU A 252 -18.41 3.93 0.17
C LEU A 252 -18.84 3.33 -1.18
N ALA A 253 -18.05 2.42 -1.75
CA ALA A 253 -18.34 1.86 -3.06
C ALA A 253 -19.49 0.84 -3.00
N GLU A 254 -19.55 0.05 -1.92
CA GLU A 254 -20.53 -1.02 -1.75
C GLU A 254 -21.67 -0.64 -0.78
N LYS A 255 -21.61 0.55 -0.17
CA LYS A 255 -22.60 1.09 0.79
C LYS A 255 -22.88 0.15 1.95
N LYS A 256 -21.84 -0.59 2.41
CA LYS A 256 -21.95 -1.50 3.54
C LYS A 256 -22.05 -0.73 4.87
N PRO A 257 -22.85 -1.19 5.85
CA PRO A 257 -23.06 -0.53 7.12
C PRO A 257 -21.91 -0.84 8.12
N PHE A 258 -20.67 -0.72 7.67
CA PHE A 258 -19.51 -1.03 8.49
C PHE A 258 -18.99 0.21 9.21
N GLU A 259 -18.36 0.01 10.36
CA GLU A 259 -17.64 1.05 11.11
C GLU A 259 -16.28 0.51 11.54
N ILE A 260 -15.28 1.42 11.62
CA ILE A 260 -13.92 1.11 12.06
C ILE A 260 -13.77 1.57 13.52
N ILE A 261 -13.23 0.71 14.37
CA ILE A 261 -12.75 1.06 15.70
C ILE A 261 -11.28 1.48 15.55
N TRP A 262 -11.02 2.78 15.64
CA TRP A 262 -9.66 3.32 15.53
C TRP A 262 -8.83 3.12 16.79
N ASP A 263 -9.49 2.83 17.93
CA ASP A 263 -8.79 2.54 19.19
C ASP A 263 -7.94 1.28 19.05
N GLY A 264 -6.66 1.42 19.35
CA GLY A 264 -5.69 0.32 19.27
C GLY A 264 -5.36 -0.14 17.85
N GLN A 265 -5.65 0.65 16.82
CA GLN A 265 -5.20 0.34 15.46
C GLN A 265 -3.68 0.18 15.40
N ILE A 266 -3.20 -0.67 14.50
CA ILE A 266 -1.76 -0.89 14.30
C ILE A 266 -1.39 -0.38 12.92
N CYS A 267 -0.51 0.62 12.89
CA CYS A 267 -0.08 1.31 11.67
C CYS A 267 1.20 0.72 11.12
N GLU A 268 1.24 0.64 9.80
CA GLU A 268 2.38 0.18 9.00
C GLU A 268 2.60 1.13 7.82
N MET A 269 3.79 1.08 7.23
CA MET A 269 4.16 1.87 6.06
C MET A 269 4.64 0.95 4.95
N ASP A 270 4.17 1.20 3.73
CA ASP A 270 4.67 0.54 2.52
C ASP A 270 5.68 1.42 1.80
N PHE A 271 6.53 0.78 1.01
CA PHE A 271 7.66 1.41 0.32
C PHE A 271 7.76 0.94 -1.11
N TYR A 272 8.03 1.86 -2.02
CA TYR A 272 8.55 1.48 -3.31
C TYR A 272 10.04 1.18 -3.22
N VAL A 273 10.40 -0.02 -3.66
CA VAL A 273 11.79 -0.49 -3.87
C VAL A 273 12.02 -0.72 -5.35
N ILE A 274 13.30 -0.67 -5.78
CA ILE A 274 13.70 -0.96 -7.16
C ILE A 274 14.52 -2.25 -7.12
N LEU A 275 14.13 -3.25 -7.91
CA LEU A 275 14.83 -4.53 -7.92
C LEU A 275 16.23 -4.39 -8.51
N LYS A 276 17.20 -5.01 -7.83
CA LYS A 276 18.59 -5.08 -8.29
C LYS A 276 18.67 -5.75 -9.66
N GLY A 277 19.34 -5.10 -10.59
CA GLY A 277 19.54 -5.64 -11.94
C GLY A 277 18.41 -5.33 -12.93
N THR A 278 17.44 -4.48 -12.58
CA THR A 278 16.47 -3.96 -13.54
C THR A 278 17.16 -3.28 -14.72
N LYS A 279 16.63 -3.49 -15.92
CA LYS A 279 17.12 -2.82 -17.16
C LYS A 279 16.64 -1.37 -17.26
N ASN A 280 15.63 -1.01 -16.46
CA ASN A 280 14.95 0.28 -16.49
C ASN A 280 15.32 1.19 -15.31
N LEU A 281 16.50 1.02 -14.72
CA LEU A 281 16.94 1.68 -13.47
C LEU A 281 16.71 3.19 -13.46
N LYS A 282 17.04 3.89 -14.55
CA LYS A 282 16.84 5.35 -14.63
C LYS A 282 15.36 5.73 -14.54
N VAL A 283 14.53 5.04 -15.31
CA VAL A 283 13.08 5.27 -15.35
C VAL A 283 12.44 4.89 -14.00
N ALA A 284 12.86 3.76 -13.41
CA ALA A 284 12.40 3.33 -12.10
C ALA A 284 12.71 4.36 -10.99
N LYS A 285 13.96 4.90 -10.98
CA LYS A 285 14.32 5.97 -10.03
C LYS A 285 13.51 7.25 -10.24
N ASP A 286 13.24 7.64 -11.47
CA ASP A 286 12.41 8.81 -11.78
C ASP A 286 10.95 8.56 -11.37
N TYR A 287 10.43 7.36 -11.60
CA TYR A 287 9.08 7.00 -11.20
C TYR A 287 8.91 7.00 -9.67
N VAL A 288 9.84 6.40 -8.92
CA VAL A 288 9.77 6.38 -7.46
C VAL A 288 9.78 7.80 -6.89
N ARG A 289 10.64 8.68 -7.38
CA ARG A 289 10.64 10.11 -6.98
C ARG A 289 9.34 10.82 -7.33
N PHE A 290 8.77 10.54 -8.50
CA PHE A 290 7.48 11.11 -8.93
C PHE A 290 6.33 10.60 -8.07
N ALA A 291 6.23 9.28 -7.88
CA ALA A 291 5.13 8.63 -7.16
C ALA A 291 5.11 9.00 -5.66
N THR A 292 6.27 9.29 -5.10
CA THR A 292 6.42 9.71 -3.69
C THR A 292 6.53 11.23 -3.51
N ASP A 293 6.15 12.01 -4.53
CA ASP A 293 6.05 13.46 -4.44
C ASP A 293 4.86 13.90 -3.57
N THR A 294 4.96 15.09 -2.98
CA THR A 294 3.92 15.69 -2.12
C THR A 294 2.53 15.61 -2.72
N GLN A 295 2.37 16.03 -3.98
CA GLN A 295 1.05 16.05 -4.62
C GLN A 295 0.54 14.65 -4.88
N ARG A 296 1.42 13.74 -5.30
CA ARG A 296 1.02 12.36 -5.62
C ARG A 296 0.50 11.61 -4.39
N GLY A 297 1.14 11.80 -3.23
CA GLY A 297 0.63 11.24 -1.97
C GLY A 297 -0.78 11.74 -1.62
N ALA A 298 -1.04 13.03 -1.80
CA ALA A 298 -2.37 13.60 -1.60
C ALA A 298 -3.40 13.09 -2.62
N ASP A 299 -3.00 12.94 -3.88
CA ASP A 299 -3.88 12.42 -4.93
C ASP A 299 -4.28 10.97 -4.66
N GLN A 300 -3.35 10.12 -4.19
CA GLN A 300 -3.68 8.74 -3.82
C GLN A 300 -4.68 8.69 -2.66
N ALA A 301 -4.53 9.56 -1.66
CA ALA A 301 -5.45 9.67 -0.54
C ALA A 301 -6.89 10.02 -0.97
N SER A 302 -7.10 10.50 -2.20
CA SER A 302 -8.43 10.70 -2.78
C SER A 302 -9.08 9.41 -3.33
N TRP A 303 -8.31 8.33 -3.46
CA TRP A 303 -8.79 7.05 -3.99
C TRP A 303 -8.93 5.96 -2.95
N ILE A 304 -8.19 6.06 -1.85
CA ILE A 304 -8.19 5.10 -0.76
C ILE A 304 -7.82 5.79 0.55
N SER A 305 -8.37 5.35 1.67
CA SER A 305 -8.12 5.96 2.97
C SER A 305 -6.80 5.52 3.61
N TYR A 306 -5.71 5.63 2.87
CA TYR A 306 -4.36 5.45 3.38
C TYR A 306 -3.66 6.80 3.53
N GLY A 307 -2.95 7.01 4.64
CA GLY A 307 -2.24 8.26 4.88
C GLY A 307 -1.01 8.36 3.98
N PRO A 308 -0.67 9.54 3.47
CA PRO A 308 0.57 9.72 2.72
C PRO A 308 1.79 9.59 3.64
N ALA A 309 2.91 9.12 3.09
CA ALA A 309 4.18 9.02 3.81
C ALA A 309 4.90 10.37 3.98
N ARG A 310 4.44 11.43 3.31
CA ARG A 310 4.96 12.80 3.46
C ARG A 310 4.03 13.68 4.29
N LYS A 311 4.61 14.46 5.21
CA LYS A 311 3.90 15.44 6.03
C LYS A 311 3.28 16.54 5.18
N SER A 312 4.00 17.00 4.15
CA SER A 312 3.55 18.05 3.22
C SER A 312 2.33 17.65 2.38
N SER A 313 2.05 16.35 2.22
CA SER A 313 0.86 15.87 1.50
C SER A 313 -0.42 16.01 2.33
N VAL A 314 -0.32 15.97 3.66
CA VAL A 314 -1.49 15.92 4.56
C VAL A 314 -2.46 17.11 4.36
N PRO A 315 -1.99 18.39 4.31
CA PRO A 315 -2.89 19.53 4.09
C PRO A 315 -3.51 19.58 2.69
N LEU A 316 -3.01 18.79 1.74
CA LEU A 316 -3.52 18.72 0.37
C LEU A 316 -4.57 17.61 0.19
N ILE A 317 -4.80 16.79 1.21
CA ILE A 317 -5.83 15.74 1.17
C ILE A 317 -7.20 16.41 1.07
N SER A 318 -7.94 16.05 0.04
CA SER A 318 -9.25 16.62 -0.26
C SER A 318 -10.38 15.58 -0.07
N THR A 319 -11.31 15.52 -1.02
CA THR A 319 -12.46 14.61 -1.00
C THR A 319 -12.13 13.27 -1.66
N TYR A 320 -12.92 12.25 -1.34
CA TYR A 320 -12.92 11.00 -2.08
C TYR A 320 -13.32 11.27 -3.53
N HIS A 321 -12.58 10.68 -4.46
CA HIS A 321 -12.70 10.95 -5.89
C HIS A 321 -14.15 10.87 -6.38
N GLY A 322 -14.62 11.95 -7.02
CA GLY A 322 -15.97 12.05 -7.56
C GLY A 322 -17.09 12.25 -6.52
N THR A 323 -16.75 12.59 -5.28
CA THR A 323 -17.72 12.82 -4.19
C THR A 323 -17.36 14.05 -3.36
N ASP A 324 -18.25 14.43 -2.42
CA ASP A 324 -18.00 15.50 -1.44
C ASP A 324 -17.48 14.96 -0.08
N ILE A 325 -17.14 13.66 0.00
CA ILE A 325 -16.70 13.03 1.25
C ILE A 325 -15.27 13.45 1.55
N GLN A 326 -15.08 14.15 2.67
CA GLN A 326 -13.77 14.58 3.13
C GLN A 326 -12.94 13.38 3.58
N MET A 327 -11.76 13.20 2.97
CA MET A 327 -10.91 12.03 3.25
C MET A 327 -10.14 12.13 4.56
N GLY A 328 -9.82 13.33 5.04
CA GLY A 328 -9.05 13.53 6.26
C GLY A 328 -9.51 12.67 7.45
N PRO A 329 -10.79 12.69 7.85
CA PRO A 329 -11.29 11.89 8.98
C PRO A 329 -11.17 10.36 8.80
N HIS A 330 -11.02 9.88 7.58
CA HIS A 330 -10.93 8.44 7.26
C HIS A 330 -9.48 7.93 7.20
N MET A 331 -8.49 8.81 7.40
CA MET A 331 -7.08 8.42 7.40
C MET A 331 -6.68 7.78 8.73
N PRO A 332 -5.88 6.70 8.72
CA PRO A 332 -5.33 6.11 9.94
C PRO A 332 -4.43 7.11 10.68
N THR A 333 -3.82 8.04 9.95
CA THR A 333 -2.93 9.10 10.46
C THR A 333 -3.67 10.37 10.89
N ALA A 334 -5.01 10.44 10.76
CA ALA A 334 -5.78 11.57 11.29
C ALA A 334 -5.54 11.69 12.81
N ALA A 335 -5.40 12.92 13.32
CA ALA A 335 -5.01 13.16 14.71
C ALA A 335 -5.89 12.41 15.74
N GLU A 336 -7.22 12.39 15.50
CA GLU A 336 -8.14 11.67 16.37
C GLU A 336 -7.98 10.15 16.29
N ASN A 337 -7.79 9.60 15.09
CA ASN A 337 -7.64 8.17 14.86
C ASN A 337 -6.29 7.65 15.38
N PHE A 338 -5.27 8.51 15.37
CA PHE A 338 -3.90 8.13 15.73
C PHE A 338 -3.61 8.15 17.25
N LYS A 339 -4.55 8.66 18.07
CA LYS A 339 -4.33 8.85 19.53
C LYS A 339 -3.88 7.60 20.25
N THR A 340 -4.43 6.44 19.89
CA THR A 340 -4.14 5.14 20.53
C THR A 340 -3.47 4.16 19.58
N ALA A 341 -3.02 4.63 18.41
CA ALA A 341 -2.36 3.80 17.42
C ALA A 341 -1.03 3.24 17.92
N LEU A 342 -0.77 1.97 17.64
CA LEU A 342 0.55 1.35 17.77
C LEU A 342 1.25 1.42 16.40
N LEU A 343 2.49 1.82 16.37
CA LEU A 343 3.36 1.62 15.19
C LEU A 343 3.95 0.22 15.29
N LYS A 344 3.74 -0.62 14.26
CA LYS A 344 4.35 -1.96 14.21
C LYS A 344 5.87 -1.81 14.21
N ASP A 345 6.54 -2.59 15.05
CA ASP A 345 7.99 -2.68 15.11
C ASP A 345 8.48 -3.71 14.08
N PRO A 346 9.04 -3.29 12.94
CA PRO A 346 9.49 -4.20 11.89
C PRO A 346 10.78 -4.94 12.29
N GLU A 347 11.64 -4.34 13.12
CA GLU A 347 12.87 -4.96 13.58
C GLU A 347 12.57 -6.11 14.54
N TRP A 348 11.68 -5.86 15.52
CA TRP A 348 11.22 -6.91 16.41
C TRP A 348 10.61 -8.10 15.64
N TRP A 349 9.78 -7.82 14.64
CA TRP A 349 9.19 -8.87 13.82
C TRP A 349 10.20 -9.58 12.92
N ALA A 350 11.23 -8.89 12.39
CA ALA A 350 12.30 -9.52 11.64
C ALA A 350 13.04 -10.58 12.48
N ASP A 351 13.32 -10.28 13.75
CA ASP A 351 14.04 -11.17 14.64
C ASP A 351 13.17 -12.31 15.21
N ASN A 352 11.86 -12.12 15.37
CA ASN A 352 11.01 -13.04 16.12
C ASN A 352 9.96 -13.78 15.27
N GLN A 353 9.83 -13.45 13.98
CA GLN A 353 8.73 -13.93 13.13
C GLN A 353 8.62 -15.45 13.10
N ASP A 354 9.73 -16.15 12.87
CA ASP A 354 9.72 -17.61 12.66
C ASP A 354 9.30 -18.36 13.93
N GLU A 355 9.78 -17.91 15.09
CA GLU A 355 9.37 -18.49 16.37
C GLU A 355 7.90 -18.19 16.68
N MET A 356 7.43 -16.97 16.42
CA MET A 356 6.03 -16.63 16.64
C MET A 356 5.09 -17.38 15.69
N ILE A 357 5.45 -17.59 14.44
CA ILE A 357 4.68 -18.41 13.48
C ILE A 357 4.58 -19.85 13.98
N LYS A 358 5.68 -20.46 14.45
CA LYS A 358 5.69 -21.79 15.00
C LYS A 358 4.80 -21.91 16.23
N ARG A 359 4.90 -20.97 17.15
CA ARG A 359 4.06 -20.92 18.38
C ARG A 359 2.59 -20.72 18.07
N PHE A 360 2.28 -19.83 17.13
CA PHE A 360 0.91 -19.58 16.68
C PHE A 360 0.30 -20.82 16.01
N SER A 361 1.06 -21.51 15.17
CA SER A 361 0.63 -22.76 14.53
C SER A 361 0.35 -23.86 15.56
N ALA A 362 1.22 -23.99 16.57
CA ALA A 362 1.01 -24.92 17.67
C ALA A 362 -0.20 -24.56 18.55
N TRP A 363 -0.45 -23.26 18.76
CA TRP A 363 -1.61 -22.77 19.50
C TRP A 363 -2.91 -23.03 18.72
N MET A 364 -2.92 -22.81 17.40
CA MET A 364 -4.09 -23.07 16.55
C MET A 364 -4.47 -24.56 16.50
N ALA A 365 -3.49 -25.46 16.64
CA ALA A 365 -3.71 -26.91 16.59
C ALA A 365 -4.31 -27.51 17.88
N LYS A 366 -4.33 -26.76 18.98
CA LYS A 366 -4.97 -27.13 20.26
C LYS A 366 -6.46 -26.85 20.21
#